data_de5094e97e965e33982353e2d5033b60
#
_entry.id   de5094e97e965e33982353e2d5033b60
#
_cell.length_a   1.000
_cell.length_b   1.000
_cell.length_c   1.000
_cell.angle_alpha   90.00
_cell.angle_beta   90.00
_cell.angle_gamma   90.00
#
_symmetry.space_group_name_H-M   'P 1'
#
loop_
_entity.id
_entity.type
_entity.pdbx_description
1 polymer ?
#
loop_
_entity_poly.entity_id
_entity_poly.type
_entity_poly.pdbx_seq_one_letter_code
_entity_poly.pdbx_strand_id
1 'polypeptide(L)'
;MVTEGLIVSIRTANHFLAGLGPLELQSLPFLQRVDQALEQFVENMSLEIPEKLSFVVSYVQGATIECGGSFECQKGVYNSDIRVEGDVTIEGVCRGGKIIAGGKVSIRELGGSGVSSTFVQISQNSRLLVDYCHPNVIIAVGKEIIHIEEAYQKLVIYRENGRVQVEKLRANPL
;
A
#
# COMPACT_ATOMS: atom_id res chain seq x y z
N MET A 1 3.69 -6.60 -25.89
CA MET A 1 3.19 -7.87 -26.49
C MET A 1 3.94 -9.00 -25.82
N VAL A 2 3.25 -9.80 -25.00
CA VAL A 2 3.87 -10.92 -24.26
C VAL A 2 4.23 -12.00 -25.27
N THR A 3 5.51 -12.37 -25.36
CA THR A 3 5.96 -13.39 -26.31
C THR A 3 5.56 -14.79 -25.84
N GLU A 4 5.20 -15.69 -26.76
CA GLU A 4 4.86 -17.09 -26.46
C GLU A 4 5.94 -17.80 -25.62
N GLY A 5 7.20 -17.50 -25.86
CA GLY A 5 8.33 -18.02 -25.10
C GLY A 5 8.29 -17.68 -23.61
N LEU A 6 7.83 -16.48 -23.25
CA LEU A 6 7.69 -16.06 -21.85
C LEU A 6 6.55 -16.81 -21.14
N ILE A 7 5.40 -16.99 -21.81
CA ILE A 7 4.26 -17.73 -21.25
C ILE A 7 4.69 -19.18 -20.94
N VAL A 8 5.46 -19.80 -21.82
CA VAL A 8 6.01 -21.14 -21.62
C VAL A 8 6.97 -21.16 -20.43
N SER A 9 7.88 -20.18 -20.31
CA SER A 9 8.83 -20.09 -19.20
C SER A 9 8.14 -19.90 -17.84
N ILE A 10 7.13 -19.03 -17.75
CA ILE A 10 6.34 -18.80 -16.53
C ILE A 10 5.54 -20.05 -16.14
N ARG A 11 4.91 -20.73 -17.11
CA ARG A 11 4.18 -21.98 -16.85
C ARG A 11 5.11 -23.08 -16.34
N THR A 12 6.29 -23.20 -16.93
CA THR A 12 7.31 -24.17 -16.52
C THR A 12 7.82 -23.88 -15.11
N ALA A 13 8.16 -22.62 -14.80
CA ALA A 13 8.58 -22.20 -13.46
C ALA A 13 7.48 -22.48 -12.42
N ASN A 14 6.23 -22.14 -12.69
CA ASN A 14 5.08 -22.44 -11.81
C ASN A 14 4.88 -23.93 -11.58
N HIS A 15 5.07 -24.76 -12.60
CA HIS A 15 4.96 -26.22 -12.51
C HIS A 15 6.01 -26.81 -11.57
N PHE A 16 7.24 -26.31 -11.62
CA PHE A 16 8.32 -26.71 -10.70
C PHE A 16 8.09 -26.20 -9.26
N LEU A 17 7.71 -24.94 -9.10
CA LEU A 17 7.47 -24.33 -7.78
C LEU A 17 6.25 -24.93 -7.06
N ALA A 18 5.27 -25.40 -7.79
CA ALA A 18 4.10 -26.10 -7.24
C ALA A 18 4.39 -27.56 -6.84
N GLY A 19 5.60 -28.08 -7.03
CA GLY A 19 5.99 -29.46 -6.72
C GLY A 19 5.29 -30.52 -7.58
N LEU A 20 4.67 -30.11 -8.68
CA LEU A 20 3.90 -30.98 -9.59
C LEU A 20 4.74 -31.51 -10.77
N GLY A 21 6.02 -31.13 -10.88
CA GLY A 21 6.92 -31.58 -11.93
C GLY A 21 7.65 -32.86 -11.54
N PRO A 22 7.96 -33.76 -12.50
CA PRO A 22 8.89 -34.84 -12.25
C PRO A 22 10.25 -34.28 -11.85
N LEU A 23 10.89 -34.90 -10.85
CA LEU A 23 12.23 -34.58 -10.32
C LEU A 23 13.38 -34.71 -11.36
N GLU A 24 13.07 -34.85 -12.62
CA GLU A 24 14.06 -34.77 -13.68
C GLU A 24 14.42 -33.31 -13.94
N LEU A 25 15.42 -32.84 -13.21
CA LEU A 25 16.22 -31.67 -13.56
C LEU A 25 16.80 -31.87 -14.98
N GLN A 26 16.00 -31.47 -15.98
CA GLN A 26 16.43 -31.51 -17.37
C GLN A 26 17.52 -30.44 -17.56
N SER A 27 18.77 -30.81 -17.27
CA SER A 27 19.99 -30.07 -17.54
C SER A 27 20.11 -28.63 -17.03
N LEU A 28 21.20 -28.32 -16.35
CA LEU A 28 21.63 -26.98 -15.93
C LEU A 28 21.47 -25.90 -17.04
N PRO A 29 21.76 -26.17 -18.33
CA PRO A 29 21.54 -25.23 -19.41
C PRO A 29 20.08 -24.83 -19.67
N PHE A 30 19.11 -25.65 -19.29
CA PHE A 30 17.69 -25.29 -19.43
C PHE A 30 17.28 -24.27 -18.34
N LEU A 31 17.71 -24.49 -17.10
CA LEU A 31 17.45 -23.56 -15.99
C LEU A 31 18.09 -22.20 -16.24
N GLN A 32 19.33 -22.18 -16.75
CA GLN A 32 20.01 -20.95 -17.13
C GLN A 32 19.30 -20.16 -18.23
N ARG A 33 18.66 -20.84 -19.20
CA ARG A 33 17.85 -20.17 -20.23
C ARG A 33 16.56 -19.59 -19.67
N VAL A 34 15.91 -20.27 -18.71
CA VAL A 34 14.70 -19.77 -18.05
C VAL A 34 15.06 -18.55 -17.20
N ASP A 35 16.15 -18.60 -16.47
CA ASP A 35 16.65 -17.49 -15.65
C ASP A 35 16.97 -16.25 -16.49
N GLN A 36 17.75 -16.41 -17.56
CA GLN A 36 18.05 -15.33 -18.51
C GLN A 36 16.79 -14.73 -19.16
N ALA A 37 15.80 -15.56 -19.50
CA ALA A 37 14.54 -15.08 -20.09
C ALA A 37 13.71 -14.28 -19.08
N LEU A 38 13.73 -14.66 -17.81
CA LEU A 38 13.06 -13.94 -16.74
C LEU A 38 13.78 -12.62 -16.42
N GLU A 39 15.11 -12.63 -16.35
CA GLU A 39 15.91 -11.40 -16.16
C GLU A 39 15.66 -10.38 -17.28
N GLN A 40 15.74 -10.80 -18.54
CA GLN A 40 15.44 -9.94 -19.69
C GLN A 40 14.00 -9.40 -19.68
N PHE A 41 13.05 -10.20 -19.20
CA PHE A 41 11.67 -9.74 -19.07
C PHE A 41 11.51 -8.70 -17.98
N VAL A 42 12.12 -8.89 -16.82
CA VAL A 42 12.12 -7.93 -15.71
C VAL A 42 12.79 -6.63 -16.13
N GLU A 43 13.94 -6.70 -16.82
CA GLU A 43 14.62 -5.51 -17.35
C GLU A 43 13.75 -4.74 -18.36
N ASN A 44 13.12 -5.45 -19.29
CA ASN A 44 12.23 -4.81 -20.27
C ASN A 44 10.98 -4.22 -19.64
N MET A 45 10.41 -4.86 -18.60
CA MET A 45 9.28 -4.30 -17.85
C MET A 45 9.67 -3.06 -17.04
N SER A 46 10.89 -3.02 -16.51
CA SER A 46 11.38 -1.86 -15.75
C SER A 46 11.56 -0.61 -16.63
N LEU A 47 11.74 -0.79 -17.93
CA LEU A 47 11.89 0.31 -18.91
C LEU A 47 10.57 0.91 -19.40
N GLU A 48 9.43 0.20 -19.21
CA GLU A 48 8.12 0.63 -19.72
C GLU A 48 7.14 1.09 -18.63
N ILE A 49 7.53 1.09 -17.34
CA ILE A 49 6.66 1.63 -16.28
C ILE A 49 6.72 3.16 -16.36
N PRO A 50 5.66 3.84 -16.85
CA PRO A 50 5.63 5.29 -16.83
C PRO A 50 5.77 5.76 -15.38
N GLU A 51 6.75 6.63 -15.15
CA GLU A 51 6.98 7.22 -13.83
C GLU A 51 5.67 7.75 -13.26
N LYS A 52 5.18 7.09 -12.20
CA LYS A 52 4.14 7.58 -11.27
C LYS A 52 2.79 7.91 -11.91
N LEU A 53 2.03 6.89 -12.27
CA LEU A 53 0.60 7.07 -12.53
C LEU A 53 -0.12 7.50 -11.24
N SER A 54 -0.55 8.77 -11.19
CA SER A 54 -1.40 9.27 -10.13
C SER A 54 -2.87 8.93 -10.40
N PHE A 55 -3.60 8.55 -9.35
CA PHE A 55 -5.01 8.21 -9.43
C PHE A 55 -5.82 9.22 -8.62
N VAL A 56 -6.67 10.00 -9.31
CA VAL A 56 -7.49 11.05 -8.70
C VAL A 56 -8.96 10.68 -8.82
N VAL A 57 -9.66 10.67 -7.69
CA VAL A 57 -11.10 10.32 -7.62
C VAL A 57 -11.86 11.24 -6.69
N SER A 58 -13.16 11.36 -6.91
CA SER A 58 -14.00 12.12 -6.00
C SER A 58 -14.40 11.33 -4.76
N TYR A 59 -14.66 10.03 -4.89
CA TYR A 59 -15.22 9.19 -3.83
C TYR A 59 -14.92 7.72 -4.08
N VAL A 60 -14.66 6.95 -3.01
CA VAL A 60 -14.43 5.51 -3.06
C VAL A 60 -15.24 4.81 -1.97
N GLN A 61 -15.93 3.73 -2.32
CA GLN A 61 -16.66 2.90 -1.36
C GLN A 61 -16.61 1.43 -1.75
N GLY A 62 -16.26 0.55 -0.81
CA GLY A 62 -16.29 -0.90 -0.98
C GLY A 62 -15.38 -1.40 -2.10
N ALA A 63 -14.25 -0.72 -2.34
CA ALA A 63 -13.36 -1.01 -3.46
C ALA A 63 -11.98 -1.45 -2.98
N THR A 64 -11.27 -2.20 -3.84
CA THR A 64 -9.85 -2.48 -3.71
C THR A 64 -9.11 -1.72 -4.81
N ILE A 65 -8.13 -0.90 -4.44
CA ILE A 65 -7.34 -0.07 -5.36
C ILE A 65 -5.86 -0.32 -5.11
N GLU A 66 -5.12 -0.61 -6.17
CA GLU A 66 -3.67 -0.67 -6.17
C GLU A 66 -3.11 0.37 -7.16
N CYS A 67 -2.19 1.22 -6.71
CA CYS A 67 -1.64 2.30 -7.49
C CYS A 67 -0.12 2.41 -7.27
N GLY A 68 0.66 2.37 -8.35
CA GLY A 68 2.12 2.53 -8.31
C GLY A 68 2.60 3.98 -8.14
N GLY A 69 1.72 4.96 -8.34
CA GLY A 69 2.01 6.39 -8.13
C GLY A 69 1.34 6.93 -6.88
N SER A 70 0.74 8.12 -6.98
CA SER A 70 0.02 8.80 -5.88
C SER A 70 -1.49 8.61 -6.01
N PHE A 71 -2.18 8.62 -4.88
CA PHE A 71 -3.64 8.54 -4.79
C PHE A 71 -4.21 9.78 -4.15
N GLU A 72 -5.20 10.38 -4.78
CA GLU A 72 -5.92 11.55 -4.28
C GLU A 72 -7.43 11.29 -4.29
N CYS A 73 -8.10 11.55 -3.16
CA CYS A 73 -9.55 11.47 -3.03
C CYS A 73 -10.13 12.75 -2.42
N GLN A 74 -11.06 13.40 -3.14
CA GLN A 74 -11.57 14.71 -2.76
C GLN A 74 -12.62 14.65 -1.64
N LYS A 75 -13.54 13.67 -1.65
CA LYS A 75 -14.69 13.61 -0.73
C LYS A 75 -14.54 12.58 0.37
N GLY A 76 -14.13 11.37 0.03
CA GLY A 76 -13.93 10.35 1.05
C GLY A 76 -13.77 8.93 0.55
N VAL A 77 -13.23 8.11 1.44
CA VAL A 77 -12.94 6.70 1.26
C VAL A 77 -13.66 5.91 2.34
N TYR A 78 -14.50 4.96 1.96
CA TYR A 78 -15.33 4.18 2.89
C TYR A 78 -15.19 2.67 2.64
N ASN A 79 -14.85 1.92 3.70
CA ASN A 79 -14.77 0.45 3.70
C ASN A 79 -14.00 -0.09 2.49
N SER A 80 -12.84 0.49 2.20
CA SER A 80 -12.05 0.21 1.01
C SER A 80 -10.61 -0.12 1.36
N ASP A 81 -10.00 -1.00 0.56
CA ASP A 81 -8.60 -1.39 0.70
C ASP A 81 -7.77 -0.69 -0.39
N ILE A 82 -6.90 0.22 0.03
CA ILE A 82 -6.09 1.04 -0.87
C ILE A 82 -4.62 0.77 -0.61
N ARG A 83 -3.90 0.36 -1.64
CA ARG A 83 -2.45 0.19 -1.64
C ARG A 83 -1.82 1.14 -2.65
N VAL A 84 -0.92 1.99 -2.17
CA VAL A 84 -0.27 3.04 -2.96
C VAL A 84 1.23 3.01 -2.70
N GLU A 85 2.05 3.03 -3.73
CA GLU A 85 3.51 3.12 -3.58
C GLU A 85 3.98 4.55 -3.30
N GLY A 86 3.26 5.54 -3.81
CA GLY A 86 3.51 6.98 -3.60
C GLY A 86 2.72 7.57 -2.43
N ASP A 87 2.36 8.86 -2.60
CA ASP A 87 1.64 9.64 -1.61
C ASP A 87 0.13 9.37 -1.64
N VAL A 88 -0.52 9.51 -0.50
CA VAL A 88 -1.98 9.43 -0.36
C VAL A 88 -2.51 10.74 0.20
N THR A 89 -3.45 11.37 -0.50
CA THR A 89 -4.17 12.56 -0.04
C THR A 89 -5.67 12.29 -0.03
N ILE A 90 -6.32 12.46 1.12
CA ILE A 90 -7.77 12.34 1.26
C ILE A 90 -8.27 13.65 1.88
N GLU A 91 -8.87 14.52 1.06
CA GLU A 91 -9.41 15.83 1.48
C GLU A 91 -10.70 15.71 2.30
N GLY A 92 -11.29 14.53 2.33
CA GLY A 92 -12.50 14.20 3.05
C GLY A 92 -12.28 13.21 4.19
N VAL A 93 -13.25 12.32 4.36
CA VAL A 93 -13.29 11.31 5.42
C VAL A 93 -12.72 10.00 4.92
N CYS A 94 -11.88 9.35 5.74
CA CYS A 94 -11.48 7.97 5.55
C CYS A 94 -12.02 7.11 6.70
N ARG A 95 -12.97 6.22 6.41
CA ARG A 95 -13.66 5.41 7.41
C ARG A 95 -13.78 3.96 7.00
N GLY A 96 -13.28 3.07 7.85
CA GLY A 96 -13.24 1.63 7.62
C GLY A 96 -12.26 1.22 6.51
N GLY A 97 -11.91 -0.06 6.48
CA GLY A 97 -10.96 -0.60 5.51
C GLY A 97 -9.50 -0.32 5.83
N LYS A 98 -8.65 -0.38 4.83
CA LYS A 98 -7.21 -0.38 4.99
C LYS A 98 -6.52 0.53 3.97
N ILE A 99 -5.57 1.35 4.44
CA ILE A 99 -4.67 2.13 3.60
C ILE A 99 -3.24 1.66 3.84
N ILE A 100 -2.51 1.33 2.77
CA ILE A 100 -1.08 1.06 2.80
C ILE A 100 -0.41 2.04 1.84
N ALA A 101 0.48 2.88 2.35
CA ALA A 101 1.18 3.87 1.56
C ALA A 101 2.70 3.76 1.71
N GLY A 102 3.41 3.84 0.59
CA GLY A 102 4.86 3.95 0.57
C GLY A 102 5.34 5.37 0.86
N GLY A 103 4.59 6.39 0.43
CA GLY A 103 4.86 7.81 0.59
C GLY A 103 4.15 8.46 1.77
N LYS A 104 4.06 9.80 1.73
CA LYS A 104 3.36 10.62 2.72
C LYS A 104 1.86 10.39 2.67
N VAL A 105 1.21 10.33 3.82
CA VAL A 105 -0.24 10.23 3.93
C VAL A 105 -0.81 11.50 4.58
N SER A 106 -1.78 12.13 3.91
CA SER A 106 -2.49 13.31 4.41
C SER A 106 -3.99 13.05 4.36
N ILE A 107 -4.67 13.08 5.51
CA ILE A 107 -6.10 12.77 5.63
C ILE A 107 -6.76 13.86 6.49
N ARG A 108 -7.85 14.44 6.00
CA ARG A 108 -8.58 15.45 6.77
C ARG A 108 -9.28 14.81 7.98
N GLU A 109 -10.04 13.75 7.79
CA GLU A 109 -10.76 13.06 8.87
C GLU A 109 -10.55 11.56 8.78
N LEU A 110 -9.99 10.95 9.81
CA LEU A 110 -9.63 9.53 9.86
C LEU A 110 -10.44 8.81 10.93
N GLY A 111 -11.10 7.71 10.54
CA GLY A 111 -11.96 6.93 11.41
C GLY A 111 -13.39 7.45 11.45
N GLY A 112 -14.14 7.08 12.47
CA GLY A 112 -15.52 7.50 12.68
C GLY A 112 -16.12 6.90 13.95
N SER A 113 -17.31 7.34 14.32
CA SER A 113 -18.04 6.90 15.52
C SER A 113 -18.63 5.48 15.43
N GLY A 114 -18.40 4.75 14.33
CA GLY A 114 -18.90 3.40 14.11
C GLY A 114 -17.99 2.30 14.66
N VAL A 115 -18.45 1.05 14.58
CA VAL A 115 -17.74 -0.16 15.06
C VAL A 115 -16.58 -0.55 14.11
N SER A 116 -16.55 -0.07 12.88
CA SER A 116 -15.52 -0.42 11.90
C SER A 116 -14.19 0.25 12.24
N SER A 117 -13.17 -0.56 12.51
CA SER A 117 -11.81 -0.04 12.66
C SER A 117 -11.27 0.42 11.30
N THR A 118 -10.47 1.48 11.32
CA THR A 118 -9.73 1.96 10.15
C THR A 118 -8.25 1.69 10.36
N PHE A 119 -7.60 1.06 9.40
CA PHE A 119 -6.18 0.73 9.46
C PHE A 119 -5.39 1.56 8.46
N VAL A 120 -4.32 2.21 8.92
CA VAL A 120 -3.40 2.96 8.05
C VAL A 120 -1.97 2.48 8.30
N GLN A 121 -1.29 2.07 7.25
CA GLN A 121 0.12 1.68 7.29
C GLN A 121 0.94 2.62 6.41
N ILE A 122 2.01 3.17 6.96
CA ILE A 122 2.99 3.97 6.25
C ILE A 122 4.38 3.33 6.31
N SER A 123 5.23 3.67 5.35
CA SER A 123 6.62 3.23 5.37
C SER A 123 7.40 3.89 6.53
N GLN A 124 8.56 3.32 6.89
CA GLN A 124 9.39 3.84 7.99
C GLN A 124 9.91 5.26 7.77
N ASN A 125 10.07 5.65 6.50
CA ASN A 125 10.60 6.96 6.12
C ASN A 125 9.50 7.96 5.75
N SER A 126 8.24 7.59 5.95
CA SER A 126 7.08 8.40 5.61
C SER A 126 6.49 9.10 6.84
N ARG A 127 5.53 9.99 6.56
CA ARG A 127 4.81 10.76 7.58
C ARG A 127 3.32 10.68 7.34
N LEU A 128 2.56 10.46 8.41
CA LEU A 128 1.11 10.56 8.44
C LEU A 128 0.70 11.89 9.05
N LEU A 129 -0.18 12.63 8.36
CA LEU A 129 -0.81 13.86 8.85
C LEU A 129 -2.32 13.66 8.83
N VAL A 130 -2.97 13.94 9.94
CA VAL A 130 -4.44 13.85 10.07
C VAL A 130 -4.94 15.09 10.78
N ASP A 131 -5.91 15.80 10.19
CA ASP A 131 -6.48 16.99 10.84
C ASP A 131 -7.43 16.61 11.98
N TYR A 132 -8.21 15.56 11.81
CA TYR A 132 -9.05 15.00 12.87
C TYR A 132 -9.03 13.48 12.84
N CYS A 133 -8.62 12.86 13.94
CA CYS A 133 -8.56 11.41 14.11
C CYS A 133 -9.58 10.97 15.17
N HIS A 134 -10.48 10.07 14.78
CA HIS A 134 -11.40 9.41 15.70
C HIS A 134 -10.72 8.30 16.51
N PRO A 135 -11.30 7.86 17.63
CA PRO A 135 -10.87 6.63 18.30
C PRO A 135 -11.07 5.39 17.42
N ASN A 136 -10.52 4.25 17.86
CA ASN A 136 -10.55 2.96 17.17
C ASN A 136 -9.84 2.94 15.80
N VAL A 137 -8.84 3.79 15.63
CA VAL A 137 -7.93 3.78 14.47
C VAL A 137 -6.65 3.05 14.84
N ILE A 138 -6.17 2.22 13.91
CA ILE A 138 -4.90 1.50 14.04
C ILE A 138 -3.93 2.06 13.02
N ILE A 139 -2.75 2.48 13.48
CA ILE A 139 -1.72 3.05 12.62
C ILE A 139 -0.45 2.20 12.74
N ALA A 140 0.12 1.78 11.61
CA ALA A 140 1.38 1.06 11.54
C ALA A 140 2.45 1.92 10.86
N VAL A 141 3.63 2.04 11.50
CA VAL A 141 4.83 2.67 10.94
C VAL A 141 5.92 1.61 10.84
N GLY A 142 6.10 1.05 9.65
CA GLY A 142 6.93 -0.13 9.47
C GLY A 142 6.38 -1.33 10.25
N LYS A 143 7.08 -1.73 11.34
CA LYS A 143 6.67 -2.84 12.22
C LYS A 143 6.00 -2.39 13.52
N GLU A 144 6.02 -1.10 13.82
CA GLU A 144 5.44 -0.55 15.04
C GLU A 144 3.96 -0.23 14.84
N ILE A 145 3.10 -0.64 15.80
CA ILE A 145 1.65 -0.46 15.74
C ILE A 145 1.23 0.47 16.86
N ILE A 146 0.39 1.45 16.53
CA ILE A 146 -0.17 2.45 17.43
C ILE A 146 -1.69 2.33 17.38
N HIS A 147 -2.32 2.22 18.53
CA HIS A 147 -3.77 2.24 18.70
C HIS A 147 -4.21 3.63 19.14
N ILE A 148 -5.14 4.22 18.42
CA ILE A 148 -5.74 5.51 18.76
C ILE A 148 -7.01 5.26 19.56
N GLU A 149 -6.96 5.52 20.86
CA GLU A 149 -8.05 5.26 21.80
C GLU A 149 -8.93 6.49 22.05
N GLU A 150 -8.38 7.69 21.82
CA GLU A 150 -9.07 8.96 22.01
C GLU A 150 -9.08 9.78 20.71
N ALA A 151 -10.00 10.74 20.60
CA ALA A 151 -10.02 11.66 19.47
C ALA A 151 -8.92 12.72 19.57
N TYR A 152 -8.27 12.99 18.44
CA TYR A 152 -7.20 13.97 18.35
C TYR A 152 -7.41 14.95 17.18
N GLN A 153 -7.10 16.20 17.41
CA GLN A 153 -6.91 17.21 16.36
C GLN A 153 -5.43 17.27 16.00
N LYS A 154 -5.11 17.44 14.71
CA LYS A 154 -3.73 17.57 14.19
C LYS A 154 -2.80 16.47 14.68
N LEU A 155 -3.14 15.23 14.36
CA LEU A 155 -2.29 14.08 14.62
C LEU A 155 -1.20 13.99 13.54
N VAL A 156 0.06 13.97 13.96
CA VAL A 156 1.21 13.76 13.10
C VAL A 156 2.01 12.57 13.62
N ILE A 157 2.27 11.60 12.76
CA ILE A 157 3.03 10.40 13.10
C ILE A 157 4.15 10.22 12.08
N TYR A 158 5.37 10.07 12.57
CA TYR A 158 6.56 9.85 11.77
C TYR A 158 7.62 9.11 12.58
N ARG A 159 8.70 8.70 11.95
CA ARG A 159 9.83 8.07 12.63
C ARG A 159 11.03 9.02 12.63
N GLU A 160 11.63 9.20 13.79
CA GLU A 160 12.83 9.99 13.97
C GLU A 160 13.78 9.29 14.94
N ASN A 161 15.08 9.25 14.61
CA ASN A 161 16.12 8.60 15.43
C ASN A 161 15.77 7.14 15.82
N GLY A 162 15.14 6.40 14.90
CA GLY A 162 14.78 5.00 15.10
C GLY A 162 13.53 4.76 15.95
N ARG A 163 12.84 5.81 16.42
CA ARG A 163 11.63 5.73 17.25
C ARG A 163 10.46 6.42 16.55
N VAL A 164 9.27 5.87 16.74
CA VAL A 164 8.04 6.52 16.26
C VAL A 164 7.72 7.72 17.16
N GLN A 165 7.53 8.88 16.54
CA GLN A 165 7.10 10.11 17.17
C GLN A 165 5.62 10.33 16.89
N VAL A 166 4.88 10.76 17.92
CA VAL A 166 3.45 11.06 17.83
C VAL A 166 3.20 12.45 18.38
N GLU A 167 2.94 13.41 17.48
CA GLU A 167 2.53 14.76 17.83
C GLU A 167 1.01 14.86 17.72
N LYS A 168 0.33 15.30 18.77
CA LYS A 168 -1.12 15.32 18.82
C LYS A 168 -1.66 16.43 19.71
N LEU A 169 -2.79 17.02 19.30
CA LEU A 169 -3.62 17.88 20.12
C LEU A 169 -4.91 17.14 20.47
N ARG A 170 -5.30 17.09 21.74
CA ARG A 170 -6.59 16.51 22.13
C ARG A 170 -7.71 17.33 21.52
N ALA A 171 -8.69 16.65 20.93
CA ALA A 171 -9.93 17.29 20.53
C ALA A 171 -10.70 17.66 21.80
N ASN A 172 -11.09 18.92 21.94
CA ASN A 172 -12.03 19.30 23.00
C ASN A 172 -13.33 18.55 22.75
N PRO A 173 -13.92 17.87 23.76
CA PRO A 173 -15.25 17.30 23.64
C PRO A 173 -16.23 18.47 23.35
N LEU A 174 -17.02 18.31 22.29
CA LEU A 174 -18.15 19.18 21.96
C LEU A 174 -19.29 18.93 22.95
#